data_2fd2e749c53c3eeb88aebb371a73c001
#
_entry.id   2fd2e749c53c3eeb88aebb371a73c001
#
_cell.length_a   1.000
_cell.length_b   1.000
_cell.length_c   1.000
_cell.angle_alpha   90.00
_cell.angle_beta   90.00
_cell.angle_gamma   90.00
#
_symmetry.space_group_name_H-M   'P 1'
#
loop_
_entity.id
_entity.type
_entity.pdbx_description
1 polymer ?
#
loop_
_entity_poly.entity_id
_entity_poly.type
_entity_poly.pdbx_seq_one_letter_code
_entity_poly.pdbx_strand_id
1 'polypeptide(L)'
;MSSISRSISPLFAVVLTLALGACGGNARPTPPVVEAPATPPPAKVRIGLALGGGAAKGFAHVGVIKMLEANGVEAEVVAGTSAGSVVGAMYASGMGPFEMQRVALGMDESEIRDVRLFSGGMVQGQALQDYVNRLVDKRPLERMPRRFAAVATRLEDGERTVFVRGNTGQAVRASSSVPGVFEPVAIGQWHYVDGGVVSPVPVDAARDLGADFVIAVDISSKASGTRPANLVGIVNQSISIMGQKLGQQELARAEVVIRPQVNEIGPSDFDQRNNAIIAGEQAALAAMPAIRAGLQQLRSERAAASAARAKAAAARARAKAECEREKEKAAGWRGLLRRDEPQATCG
;
A
#
# COMPACT_ATOMS: atom_id res chain seq x y z
N MET A 1 -35.29 -54.10 22.93
CA MET A 1 -36.64 -54.40 23.48
C MET A 1 -37.56 -53.26 23.05
N SER A 2 -38.39 -53.62 22.14
CA SER A 2 -39.85 -53.39 22.01
C SER A 2 -40.22 -51.92 21.75
N SER A 3 -40.48 -51.55 20.51
CA SER A 3 -41.78 -51.75 19.78
C SER A 3 -42.94 -50.96 20.43
N ILE A 4 -43.55 -50.00 19.72
CA ILE A 4 -44.84 -50.20 19.04
C ILE A 4 -45.24 -48.97 18.27
N SER A 5 -45.54 -49.22 16.99
CA SER A 5 -46.31 -48.44 16.02
C SER A 5 -47.75 -48.16 16.43
N ARG A 6 -48.33 -47.05 15.96
CA ARG A 6 -49.74 -47.05 15.49
C ARG A 6 -50.04 -45.86 14.58
N SER A 7 -50.36 -46.19 13.34
CA SER A 7 -51.07 -45.42 12.34
C SER A 7 -52.55 -45.23 12.70
N ILE A 8 -53.13 -44.09 12.31
CA ILE A 8 -54.57 -44.03 11.89
C ILE A 8 -54.72 -42.86 10.86
N SER A 9 -55.11 -43.20 9.63
CA SER A 9 -55.83 -42.40 8.61
C SER A 9 -57.35 -42.76 8.69
N PRO A 10 -58.21 -42.19 7.88
CA PRO A 10 -58.56 -40.86 7.40
C PRO A 10 -60.06 -40.53 7.66
N LEU A 11 -60.46 -39.29 7.38
CA LEU A 11 -61.91 -39.07 7.07
C LEU A 11 -62.09 -37.89 6.12
N PHE A 12 -62.67 -38.18 4.97
CA PHE A 12 -63.22 -37.27 3.98
C PHE A 12 -64.23 -36.31 4.57
N ALA A 13 -64.18 -35.04 4.23
CA ALA A 13 -65.29 -34.13 4.26
C ALA A 13 -65.31 -33.26 2.99
N VAL A 14 -66.18 -33.58 2.08
CA VAL A 14 -66.54 -32.80 0.91
C VAL A 14 -67.44 -31.66 1.42
N VAL A 15 -67.02 -30.40 1.18
CA VAL A 15 -67.88 -29.24 1.30
C VAL A 15 -67.92 -28.50 -0.02
N LEU A 16 -69.10 -28.55 -0.59
CA LEU A 16 -69.58 -27.83 -1.76
C LEU A 16 -69.79 -26.37 -1.39
N THR A 17 -69.07 -25.41 -2.00
CA THR A 17 -69.42 -23.98 -1.84
C THR A 17 -69.50 -23.25 -3.18
N LEU A 18 -70.61 -22.60 -3.30
CA LEU A 18 -71.12 -21.80 -4.39
C LEU A 18 -70.17 -20.76 -4.97
N ALA A 19 -70.22 -20.63 -6.28
CA ALA A 19 -69.68 -19.51 -7.04
C ALA A 19 -70.48 -18.24 -6.75
N LEU A 20 -69.81 -17.20 -6.23
CA LEU A 20 -70.26 -15.82 -6.29
C LEU A 20 -69.30 -15.05 -7.20
N GLY A 21 -69.80 -14.60 -8.31
CA GLY A 21 -69.10 -13.72 -9.25
C GLY A 21 -68.72 -12.38 -8.57
N ALA A 22 -67.50 -12.04 -8.60
CA ALA A 22 -67.01 -10.72 -8.23
C ALA A 22 -66.48 -10.01 -9.48
N CYS A 23 -66.98 -8.82 -9.71
CA CYS A 23 -66.66 -7.89 -10.77
C CYS A 23 -65.15 -7.72 -10.96
N GLY A 24 -64.69 -7.97 -12.19
CA GLY A 24 -63.31 -7.66 -12.61
C GLY A 24 -63.04 -6.17 -12.58
N GLY A 25 -62.41 -5.70 -11.52
CA GLY A 25 -61.74 -4.41 -11.53
C GLY A 25 -60.44 -4.57 -12.35
N ASN A 26 -60.29 -3.82 -13.44
CA ASN A 26 -59.05 -3.67 -14.16
C ASN A 26 -57.97 -3.04 -13.26
N ALA A 27 -57.29 -3.87 -12.47
CA ALA A 27 -56.08 -3.45 -11.80
C ALA A 27 -55.03 -3.16 -12.90
N ARG A 28 -54.74 -1.89 -13.11
CA ARG A 28 -53.62 -1.48 -13.95
C ARG A 28 -52.35 -2.14 -13.36
N PRO A 29 -51.55 -2.86 -14.18
CA PRO A 29 -50.32 -3.44 -13.70
C PRO A 29 -49.45 -2.31 -13.15
N THR A 30 -49.07 -2.41 -11.88
CA THR A 30 -48.09 -1.53 -11.25
C THR A 30 -46.79 -1.66 -12.10
N PRO A 31 -46.22 -0.54 -12.55
CA PRO A 31 -44.99 -0.61 -13.32
C PRO A 31 -43.91 -1.28 -12.44
N PRO A 32 -43.05 -2.14 -13.02
CA PRO A 32 -42.00 -2.78 -12.26
C PRO A 32 -41.19 -1.71 -11.53
N VAL A 33 -41.02 -1.86 -10.22
CA VAL A 33 -40.11 -1.05 -9.44
C VAL A 33 -38.70 -1.37 -9.97
N VAL A 34 -38.15 -0.45 -10.77
CA VAL A 34 -36.76 -0.55 -11.18
C VAL A 34 -35.95 -0.32 -9.91
N GLU A 35 -35.52 -1.40 -9.28
CA GLU A 35 -34.57 -1.34 -8.18
C GLU A 35 -33.36 -0.54 -8.66
N ALA A 36 -33.07 0.58 -7.99
CA ALA A 36 -31.88 1.35 -8.29
C ALA A 36 -30.66 0.42 -8.14
N PRO A 37 -29.73 0.42 -9.10
CA PRO A 37 -28.54 -0.43 -9.02
C PRO A 37 -27.84 -0.20 -7.69
N ALA A 38 -27.60 -1.27 -6.95
CA ALA A 38 -26.94 -1.24 -5.65
C ALA A 38 -25.64 -0.44 -5.77
N THR A 39 -25.48 0.57 -4.91
CA THR A 39 -24.26 1.39 -4.90
C THR A 39 -23.07 0.48 -4.64
N PRO A 40 -22.08 0.38 -5.53
CA PRO A 40 -20.92 -0.44 -5.28
C PRO A 40 -20.25 0.01 -3.97
N PRO A 41 -19.79 -0.92 -3.12
CA PRO A 41 -19.12 -0.58 -1.89
C PRO A 41 -17.95 0.36 -2.17
N PRO A 42 -17.67 1.35 -1.30
CA PRO A 42 -16.57 2.26 -1.49
C PRO A 42 -15.26 1.47 -1.61
N ALA A 43 -14.44 1.80 -2.60
CA ALA A 43 -13.19 1.12 -2.85
C ALA A 43 -12.32 1.14 -1.59
N LYS A 44 -11.77 -0.04 -1.22
CA LYS A 44 -10.89 -0.19 -0.06
C LYS A 44 -9.72 0.80 -0.15
N VAL A 45 -9.40 1.48 0.95
CA VAL A 45 -8.23 2.36 1.04
C VAL A 45 -6.99 1.48 1.15
N ARG A 46 -6.07 1.60 0.20
CA ARG A 46 -4.77 0.92 0.23
C ARG A 46 -3.76 1.76 1.02
N ILE A 47 -3.27 1.19 2.11
CA ILE A 47 -2.28 1.82 2.96
C ILE A 47 -0.89 1.47 2.42
N GLY A 48 -0.04 2.48 2.26
CA GLY A 48 1.37 2.33 1.90
C GLY A 48 2.29 2.74 3.04
N LEU A 49 3.40 2.02 3.19
CA LEU A 49 4.53 2.40 4.02
C LEU A 49 5.66 2.90 3.13
N ALA A 50 6.19 4.08 3.46
CA ALA A 50 7.44 4.60 2.90
C ALA A 50 8.52 4.55 4.00
N LEU A 51 9.42 3.57 3.90
CA LEU A 51 10.44 3.29 4.91
C LEU A 51 11.77 3.94 4.50
N GLY A 52 12.18 4.95 5.26
CA GLY A 52 13.38 5.73 4.97
C GLY A 52 14.69 4.98 5.22
N GLY A 53 15.79 5.50 4.63
CA GLY A 53 17.15 5.05 4.86
C GLY A 53 17.71 5.55 6.19
N GLY A 54 18.69 4.82 6.78
CA GLY A 54 19.30 5.21 8.05
C GLY A 54 20.21 4.18 8.70
N ALA A 55 20.72 3.20 7.95
CA ALA A 55 21.64 2.15 8.42
C ALA A 55 21.11 1.45 9.69
N ALA A 56 21.86 1.33 10.80
CA ALA A 56 21.42 0.66 12.03
C ALA A 56 20.12 1.22 12.64
N LYS A 57 19.76 2.48 12.35
CA LYS A 57 18.46 3.05 12.74
C LYS A 57 17.28 2.32 12.11
N GLY A 58 17.51 1.56 11.03
CA GLY A 58 16.51 0.76 10.32
C GLY A 58 15.74 -0.23 11.19
N PHE A 59 16.31 -0.67 12.30
CA PHE A 59 15.61 -1.51 13.28
C PHE A 59 14.35 -0.85 13.84
N ALA A 60 14.26 0.48 13.86
CA ALA A 60 13.07 1.20 14.28
C ALA A 60 11.84 0.89 13.38
N HIS A 61 12.06 0.61 12.10
CA HIS A 61 10.96 0.22 11.21
C HIS A 61 10.26 -1.06 11.66
N VAL A 62 10.98 -1.99 12.27
CA VAL A 62 10.39 -3.24 12.81
C VAL A 62 9.41 -2.89 13.94
N GLY A 63 9.82 -2.01 14.86
CA GLY A 63 8.96 -1.53 15.94
C GLY A 63 7.73 -0.78 15.42
N VAL A 64 7.91 0.07 14.41
CA VAL A 64 6.81 0.80 13.75
C VAL A 64 5.81 -0.19 13.15
N ILE A 65 6.24 -1.13 12.33
CA ILE A 65 5.38 -2.12 11.68
C ILE A 65 4.63 -2.95 12.72
N LYS A 66 5.33 -3.38 13.77
CA LYS A 66 4.74 -4.16 14.88
C LYS A 66 3.57 -3.43 15.53
N MET A 67 3.73 -2.13 15.82
CA MET A 67 2.66 -1.37 16.47
C MET A 67 1.54 -0.97 15.52
N LEU A 68 1.83 -0.73 14.24
CA LEU A 68 0.80 -0.51 13.23
C LEU A 68 -0.10 -1.74 13.10
N GLU A 69 0.46 -2.93 12.91
CA GLU A 69 -0.33 -4.17 12.79
C GLU A 69 -1.08 -4.51 14.08
N ALA A 70 -0.45 -4.36 15.25
CA ALA A 70 -1.11 -4.56 16.54
C ALA A 70 -2.33 -3.65 16.76
N ASN A 71 -2.38 -2.53 16.04
CA ASN A 71 -3.50 -1.59 16.05
C ASN A 71 -4.44 -1.71 14.83
N GLY A 72 -4.32 -2.77 14.05
CA GLY A 72 -5.17 -3.06 12.89
C GLY A 72 -4.85 -2.20 11.66
N VAL A 73 -3.64 -1.64 11.57
CA VAL A 73 -3.15 -0.88 10.42
C VAL A 73 -2.15 -1.74 9.65
N GLU A 74 -2.65 -2.44 8.64
CA GLU A 74 -1.84 -3.27 7.74
C GLU A 74 -1.58 -2.54 6.42
N ALA A 75 -0.31 -2.51 5.98
CA ALA A 75 0.04 -1.92 4.70
C ALA A 75 0.00 -2.97 3.58
N GLU A 76 -0.58 -2.60 2.44
CA GLU A 76 -0.64 -3.42 1.23
C GLU A 76 0.47 -3.05 0.24
N VAL A 77 1.07 -1.88 0.44
CA VAL A 77 2.14 -1.31 -0.39
C VAL A 77 3.31 -0.93 0.51
N VAL A 78 4.51 -1.27 0.11
CA VAL A 78 5.75 -0.93 0.83
C VAL A 78 6.78 -0.40 -0.15
N ALA A 79 7.31 0.76 0.11
CA ALA A 79 8.48 1.28 -0.58
C ALA A 79 9.59 1.52 0.45
N GLY A 80 10.80 1.09 0.14
CA GLY A 80 11.94 1.22 1.06
C GLY A 80 13.19 1.75 0.38
N THR A 81 13.94 2.55 1.11
CA THR A 81 15.26 3.04 0.73
C THR A 81 16.27 2.52 1.72
N SER A 82 17.41 1.95 1.25
CA SER A 82 18.52 1.50 2.10
C SER A 82 18.03 0.53 3.18
N ALA A 83 18.32 0.78 4.47
CA ALA A 83 17.81 -0.03 5.58
C ALA A 83 16.28 -0.22 5.54
N GLY A 84 15.54 0.80 5.09
CA GLY A 84 14.08 0.68 4.87
C GLY A 84 13.72 -0.32 3.78
N SER A 85 14.59 -0.55 2.78
CA SER A 85 14.36 -1.59 1.76
C SER A 85 14.57 -3.00 2.31
N VAL A 86 15.52 -3.18 3.24
CA VAL A 86 15.74 -4.47 3.93
C VAL A 86 14.52 -4.84 4.75
N VAL A 87 14.07 -3.95 5.64
CA VAL A 87 12.90 -4.20 6.49
C VAL A 87 11.62 -4.29 5.66
N GLY A 88 11.52 -3.47 4.61
CA GLY A 88 10.42 -3.50 3.65
C GLY A 88 10.30 -4.84 2.92
N ALA A 89 11.42 -5.45 2.51
CA ALA A 89 11.44 -6.75 1.88
C ALA A 89 10.95 -7.86 2.82
N MET A 90 11.41 -7.86 4.09
CA MET A 90 10.94 -8.79 5.11
C MET A 90 9.42 -8.68 5.29
N TYR A 91 8.91 -7.47 5.46
CA TYR A 91 7.48 -7.23 5.65
C TYR A 91 6.66 -7.60 4.40
N ALA A 92 7.15 -7.24 3.23
CA ALA A 92 6.48 -7.53 1.96
C ALA A 92 6.44 -9.03 1.64
N SER A 93 7.42 -9.82 2.13
CA SER A 93 7.44 -11.28 1.96
C SER A 93 6.33 -12.00 2.73
N GLY A 94 5.62 -11.29 3.63
CA GLY A 94 4.61 -11.86 4.50
C GLY A 94 5.12 -12.24 5.90
N MET A 95 6.38 -11.92 6.20
CA MET A 95 6.95 -12.13 7.54
C MET A 95 6.17 -11.30 8.57
N GLY A 96 5.72 -11.96 9.63
CA GLY A 96 4.99 -11.28 10.71
C GLY A 96 5.91 -10.41 11.58
N PRO A 97 5.37 -9.36 12.23
CA PRO A 97 6.20 -8.39 12.98
C PRO A 97 7.03 -8.98 14.09
N PHE A 98 6.52 -9.99 14.80
CA PHE A 98 7.27 -10.69 15.86
C PHE A 98 8.41 -11.55 15.29
N GLU A 99 8.21 -12.12 14.12
CA GLU A 99 9.27 -12.84 13.43
C GLU A 99 10.33 -11.88 12.92
N MET A 100 9.92 -10.74 12.34
CA MET A 100 10.84 -9.66 11.94
C MET A 100 11.69 -9.19 13.14
N GLN A 101 11.09 -9.03 14.32
CA GLN A 101 11.81 -8.66 15.54
C GLN A 101 12.82 -9.73 15.93
N ARG A 102 12.44 -11.00 15.90
CA ARG A 102 13.35 -12.12 16.21
C ARG A 102 14.53 -12.17 15.24
N VAL A 103 14.28 -12.03 13.95
CA VAL A 103 15.34 -11.95 12.92
C VAL A 103 16.26 -10.76 13.18
N ALA A 104 15.68 -9.57 13.45
CA ALA A 104 16.44 -8.36 13.74
C ALA A 104 17.34 -8.50 14.96
N LEU A 105 16.84 -9.11 16.05
CA LEU A 105 17.61 -9.31 17.28
C LEU A 105 18.69 -10.39 17.13
N GLY A 106 18.45 -11.42 16.30
CA GLY A 106 19.37 -12.51 16.05
C GLY A 106 20.38 -12.25 14.92
N MET A 107 20.30 -11.10 14.24
CA MET A 107 21.18 -10.79 13.12
C MET A 107 22.63 -10.63 13.58
N ASP A 108 23.55 -11.36 12.93
CA ASP A 108 24.98 -11.15 13.06
C ASP A 108 25.45 -10.18 11.95
N GLU A 109 26.14 -9.12 12.35
CA GLU A 109 26.65 -8.12 11.41
C GLU A 109 27.63 -8.71 10.39
N SER A 110 28.37 -9.76 10.76
CA SER A 110 29.28 -10.47 9.87
C SER A 110 28.58 -11.15 8.69
N GLU A 111 27.27 -11.48 8.84
CA GLU A 111 26.49 -12.08 7.76
C GLU A 111 26.15 -11.11 6.61
N ILE A 112 26.28 -9.80 6.83
CA ILE A 112 25.93 -8.76 5.85
C ILE A 112 27.12 -7.95 5.36
N ARG A 113 28.33 -8.20 5.92
CA ARG A 113 29.57 -7.49 5.57
C ARG A 113 30.56 -8.41 4.89
N ASP A 114 30.81 -8.18 3.61
CA ASP A 114 31.87 -8.78 2.81
C ASP A 114 32.90 -7.72 2.40
N VAL A 115 33.95 -7.55 3.18
CA VAL A 115 35.02 -6.56 2.92
C VAL A 115 36.07 -7.19 2.03
N ARG A 116 36.34 -6.59 0.87
CA ARG A 116 37.47 -6.99 -0.02
C ARG A 116 38.67 -6.08 0.19
N LEU A 117 39.81 -6.67 0.55
CA LEU A 117 41.07 -5.97 0.71
C LEU A 117 41.64 -5.37 -0.60
N PHE A 118 41.26 -5.91 -1.76
CA PHE A 118 41.78 -5.47 -3.08
C PHE A 118 40.97 -4.33 -3.73
N SER A 119 39.79 -3.99 -3.23
CA SER A 119 38.90 -2.92 -3.75
C SER A 119 38.98 -1.63 -2.93
N GLY A 120 40.11 -1.31 -2.33
CA GLY A 120 40.26 -0.12 -1.49
C GLY A 120 39.52 -0.19 -0.17
N GLY A 121 39.16 -1.40 0.31
CA GLY A 121 38.47 -1.61 1.58
C GLY A 121 36.96 -1.38 1.55
N MET A 122 36.34 -1.26 0.37
CA MET A 122 34.89 -1.16 0.22
C MET A 122 34.19 -2.50 0.43
N VAL A 123 32.97 -2.46 0.97
CA VAL A 123 32.09 -3.61 1.14
C VAL A 123 31.46 -3.96 -0.21
N GLN A 124 31.57 -5.22 -0.63
CA GLN A 124 31.00 -5.65 -1.92
C GLN A 124 29.46 -5.70 -1.88
N GLY A 125 28.88 -6.04 -0.72
CA GLY A 125 27.44 -6.12 -0.51
C GLY A 125 26.77 -7.38 -1.06
N GLN A 126 27.55 -8.37 -1.56
CA GLN A 126 26.99 -9.65 -1.98
C GLN A 126 26.40 -10.41 -0.78
N ALA A 127 27.07 -10.33 0.38
CA ALA A 127 26.58 -10.92 1.61
C ALA A 127 25.19 -10.38 2.01
N LEU A 128 24.97 -9.08 1.90
CA LEU A 128 23.65 -8.46 2.12
C LEU A 128 22.61 -8.98 1.12
N GLN A 129 22.97 -9.08 -0.16
CA GLN A 129 22.07 -9.64 -1.18
C GLN A 129 21.65 -11.07 -0.84
N ASP A 130 22.59 -11.91 -0.46
CA ASP A 130 22.35 -13.31 -0.15
C ASP A 130 21.55 -13.46 1.16
N TYR A 131 21.85 -12.62 2.15
CA TYR A 131 21.09 -12.54 3.40
C TYR A 131 19.62 -12.21 3.13
N VAL A 132 19.34 -11.14 2.39
CA VAL A 132 17.97 -10.74 2.05
C VAL A 132 17.26 -11.84 1.24
N ASN A 133 17.95 -12.44 0.26
CA ASN A 133 17.36 -13.54 -0.52
C ASN A 133 17.00 -14.75 0.37
N ARG A 134 17.79 -15.07 1.39
CA ARG A 134 17.43 -16.12 2.38
C ARG A 134 16.19 -15.73 3.17
N LEU A 135 16.11 -14.49 3.66
CA LEU A 135 14.97 -14.02 4.46
C LEU A 135 13.63 -14.04 3.70
N VAL A 136 13.66 -13.85 2.40
CA VAL A 136 12.44 -13.81 1.56
C VAL A 136 12.26 -15.09 0.73
N ASP A 137 12.93 -16.19 1.06
CA ASP A 137 12.89 -17.47 0.34
C ASP A 137 13.19 -17.30 -1.17
N LYS A 138 14.14 -16.43 -1.52
CA LYS A 138 14.51 -16.06 -2.90
C LYS A 138 13.31 -15.57 -3.74
N ARG A 139 12.24 -15.14 -3.10
CA ARG A 139 11.04 -14.64 -3.80
C ARG A 139 11.36 -13.36 -4.54
N PRO A 140 11.07 -13.27 -5.84
CA PRO A 140 11.29 -12.04 -6.61
C PRO A 140 10.26 -10.96 -6.22
N LEU A 141 10.62 -9.69 -6.44
CA LEU A 141 9.84 -8.51 -6.06
C LEU A 141 8.36 -8.58 -6.50
N GLU A 142 8.12 -8.95 -7.76
CA GLU A 142 6.79 -9.03 -8.37
C GLU A 142 5.91 -10.17 -7.82
N ARG A 143 6.48 -11.08 -7.03
CA ARG A 143 5.76 -12.20 -6.41
C ARG A 143 5.59 -12.04 -4.90
N MET A 144 5.90 -10.87 -4.37
CA MET A 144 5.68 -10.58 -2.95
C MET A 144 4.18 -10.52 -2.63
N PRO A 145 3.73 -11.04 -1.47
CA PRO A 145 2.36 -10.91 -1.00
C PRO A 145 1.86 -9.47 -0.90
N ARG A 146 2.73 -8.55 -0.47
CA ARG A 146 2.50 -7.10 -0.50
C ARG A 146 3.27 -6.50 -1.67
N ARG A 147 2.72 -5.48 -2.32
CA ARG A 147 3.44 -4.74 -3.36
C ARG A 147 4.67 -4.10 -2.75
N PHE A 148 5.83 -4.40 -3.31
CA PHE A 148 7.09 -3.92 -2.77
C PHE A 148 7.95 -3.23 -3.83
N ALA A 149 8.61 -2.15 -3.41
CA ALA A 149 9.67 -1.50 -4.17
C ALA A 149 10.90 -1.23 -3.31
N ALA A 150 12.07 -1.52 -3.85
CA ALA A 150 13.35 -1.01 -3.37
C ALA A 150 13.77 0.17 -4.23
N VAL A 151 14.12 1.29 -3.60
CA VAL A 151 14.48 2.53 -4.32
C VAL A 151 16.00 2.71 -4.28
N ALA A 152 16.60 2.90 -5.45
CA ALA A 152 18.03 3.17 -5.63
C ALA A 152 18.25 4.40 -6.51
N THR A 153 19.49 4.86 -6.54
CA THR A 153 19.92 5.96 -7.41
C THR A 153 20.77 5.38 -8.55
N ARG A 154 20.41 5.67 -9.80
CA ARG A 154 21.27 5.35 -10.95
C ARG A 154 22.47 6.30 -10.94
N LEU A 155 23.68 5.74 -10.96
CA LEU A 155 24.90 6.52 -10.77
C LEU A 155 25.23 7.43 -11.95
N GLU A 156 24.88 7.00 -13.16
CA GLU A 156 25.26 7.68 -14.41
C GLU A 156 24.57 9.05 -14.59
N ASP A 157 23.37 9.22 -14.04
CA ASP A 157 22.57 10.43 -14.26
C ASP A 157 21.76 10.91 -13.04
N GLY A 158 21.82 10.16 -11.92
CA GLY A 158 21.10 10.49 -10.70
C GLY A 158 19.60 10.17 -10.77
N GLU A 159 19.13 9.40 -11.74
CA GLU A 159 17.71 9.05 -11.82
C GLU A 159 17.29 8.14 -10.66
N ARG A 160 16.15 8.47 -10.03
CA ARG A 160 15.50 7.61 -9.05
C ARG A 160 15.00 6.34 -9.73
N THR A 161 15.57 5.21 -9.39
CA THR A 161 15.13 3.91 -9.89
C THR A 161 14.31 3.17 -8.85
N VAL A 162 13.09 2.78 -9.22
CA VAL A 162 12.13 2.05 -8.37
C VAL A 162 12.08 0.60 -8.84
N PHE A 163 12.79 -0.28 -8.15
CA PHE A 163 12.80 -1.71 -8.47
C PHE A 163 11.54 -2.39 -7.96
N VAL A 164 10.71 -2.89 -8.87
CA VAL A 164 9.46 -3.60 -8.60
C VAL A 164 9.44 -5.03 -9.15
N ARG A 165 10.53 -5.46 -9.79
CA ARG A 165 10.69 -6.77 -10.43
C ARG A 165 12.11 -7.28 -10.28
N GLY A 166 12.29 -8.59 -10.39
CA GLY A 166 13.60 -9.25 -10.39
C GLY A 166 14.03 -9.70 -9.00
N ASN A 167 15.32 -9.95 -8.84
CA ASN A 167 15.90 -10.48 -7.61
C ASN A 167 15.80 -9.46 -6.47
N THR A 168 15.11 -9.83 -5.40
CA THR A 168 14.85 -8.96 -4.26
C THR A 168 16.12 -8.56 -3.54
N GLY A 169 17.01 -9.51 -3.25
CA GLY A 169 18.29 -9.21 -2.59
C GLY A 169 19.16 -8.28 -3.42
N GLN A 170 19.18 -8.44 -4.76
CA GLN A 170 19.94 -7.56 -5.65
C GLN A 170 19.40 -6.12 -5.64
N ALA A 171 18.09 -5.96 -5.71
CA ALA A 171 17.45 -4.65 -5.66
C ALA A 171 17.69 -3.96 -4.30
N VAL A 172 17.58 -4.71 -3.19
CA VAL A 172 17.86 -4.21 -1.84
C VAL A 172 19.34 -3.85 -1.69
N ARG A 173 20.27 -4.66 -2.21
CA ARG A 173 21.69 -4.33 -2.26
C ARG A 173 21.94 -3.03 -3.00
N ALA A 174 21.36 -2.86 -4.20
CA ALA A 174 21.45 -1.61 -4.97
C ALA A 174 20.92 -0.41 -4.16
N SER A 175 19.78 -0.58 -3.49
CA SER A 175 19.16 0.43 -2.63
C SER A 175 20.00 0.80 -1.40
N SER A 176 20.91 -0.10 -0.98
CA SER A 176 21.71 0.04 0.25
C SER A 176 23.21 0.31 -0.01
N SER A 177 23.60 0.52 -1.27
CA SER A 177 25.00 0.74 -1.66
C SER A 177 25.45 2.18 -1.40
N VAL A 178 25.68 2.51 -0.12
CA VAL A 178 26.12 3.83 0.32
C VAL A 178 27.45 4.21 -0.33
N PRO A 179 27.51 5.36 -1.06
CA PRO A 179 28.74 5.82 -1.70
C PRO A 179 29.91 5.95 -0.72
N GLY A 180 31.08 5.42 -1.10
CA GLY A 180 32.29 5.42 -0.26
C GLY A 180 32.33 4.34 0.83
N VAL A 181 31.25 3.56 1.01
CA VAL A 181 31.18 2.42 1.93
C VAL A 181 31.00 1.12 1.15
N PHE A 182 30.06 1.09 0.21
CA PHE A 182 29.79 -0.05 -0.65
C PHE A 182 30.20 0.20 -2.10
N GLU A 183 30.52 -0.87 -2.80
CA GLU A 183 30.70 -0.83 -4.25
C GLU A 183 29.33 -0.55 -4.93
N PRO A 184 29.30 0.26 -6.03
CA PRO A 184 28.10 0.39 -6.85
C PRO A 184 27.65 -0.97 -7.42
N VAL A 185 26.35 -1.19 -7.52
CA VAL A 185 25.79 -2.46 -8.03
C VAL A 185 25.49 -2.36 -9.51
N ALA A 186 26.15 -3.19 -10.33
CA ALA A 186 25.84 -3.31 -11.74
C ALA A 186 24.58 -4.15 -11.95
N ILE A 187 23.55 -3.59 -12.62
CA ILE A 187 22.34 -4.28 -13.06
C ILE A 187 22.06 -3.89 -14.52
N GLY A 188 22.18 -4.86 -15.40
CA GLY A 188 22.14 -4.60 -16.85
C GLY A 188 23.33 -3.73 -17.28
N GLN A 189 23.06 -2.61 -17.93
CA GLN A 189 24.08 -1.65 -18.37
C GLN A 189 24.36 -0.50 -17.39
N TRP A 190 23.65 -0.46 -16.27
CA TRP A 190 23.65 0.64 -15.32
C TRP A 190 24.28 0.27 -13.99
N HIS A 191 24.81 1.27 -13.28
CA HIS A 191 25.31 1.14 -11.92
C HIS A 191 24.40 1.87 -10.94
N TYR A 192 24.23 1.28 -9.78
CA TYR A 192 23.30 1.81 -8.76
C TYR A 192 24.02 2.01 -7.44
N VAL A 193 23.67 3.10 -6.80
CA VAL A 193 24.07 3.44 -5.42
C VAL A 193 22.84 3.64 -4.54
N ASP A 194 23.04 3.87 -3.25
CA ASP A 194 21.98 4.02 -2.26
C ASP A 194 20.90 5.02 -2.71
N GLY A 195 19.66 4.63 -2.51
CA GLY A 195 18.50 5.46 -2.87
C GLY A 195 18.40 6.75 -2.08
N GLY A 196 19.04 6.82 -0.90
CA GLY A 196 19.07 8.02 -0.06
C GLY A 196 19.75 9.23 -0.70
N VAL A 197 20.48 9.04 -1.79
CA VAL A 197 21.07 10.13 -2.57
C VAL A 197 19.99 11.00 -3.22
N VAL A 198 18.87 10.41 -3.69
CA VAL A 198 17.80 11.13 -4.40
C VAL A 198 16.41 10.96 -3.79
N SER A 199 16.16 9.91 -3.04
CA SER A 199 14.88 9.59 -2.43
C SER A 199 15.06 8.93 -1.06
N PRO A 200 15.44 9.70 -0.04
CA PRO A 200 15.74 9.17 1.30
C PRO A 200 14.52 8.57 2.01
N VAL A 201 13.30 9.06 1.74
CA VAL A 201 12.04 8.49 2.26
C VAL A 201 11.06 8.33 1.09
N PRO A 202 10.90 7.15 0.50
CA PRO A 202 10.34 6.96 -0.83
C PRO A 202 8.81 7.04 -0.87
N VAL A 203 8.25 8.20 -0.48
CA VAL A 203 6.80 8.47 -0.45
C VAL A 203 6.18 8.35 -1.84
N ASP A 204 6.81 8.95 -2.85
CA ASP A 204 6.30 8.90 -4.22
C ASP A 204 6.31 7.48 -4.78
N ALA A 205 7.34 6.67 -4.47
CA ALA A 205 7.38 5.28 -4.90
C ALA A 205 6.22 4.46 -4.29
N ALA A 206 5.84 4.72 -3.03
CA ALA A 206 4.66 4.10 -2.45
C ALA A 206 3.36 4.54 -3.17
N ARG A 207 3.27 5.82 -3.58
CA ARG A 207 2.16 6.34 -4.39
C ARG A 207 2.09 5.65 -5.76
N ASP A 208 3.22 5.58 -6.45
CA ASP A 208 3.33 4.97 -7.78
C ASP A 208 2.93 3.47 -7.74
N LEU A 209 3.18 2.78 -6.63
CA LEU A 209 2.70 1.42 -6.39
C LEU A 209 1.19 1.35 -6.08
N GLY A 210 0.55 2.49 -5.97
CA GLY A 210 -0.90 2.61 -5.81
C GLY A 210 -1.38 2.73 -4.38
N ALA A 211 -0.55 3.22 -3.45
CA ALA A 211 -1.02 3.58 -2.12
C ALA A 211 -1.95 4.80 -2.18
N ASP A 212 -3.06 4.70 -1.48
CA ASP A 212 -4.04 5.78 -1.35
C ASP A 212 -3.78 6.65 -0.11
N PHE A 213 -3.13 6.06 0.89
CA PHE A 213 -2.75 6.69 2.16
C PHE A 213 -1.34 6.24 2.50
N VAL A 214 -0.37 7.15 2.54
CA VAL A 214 1.03 6.84 2.81
C VAL A 214 1.40 7.23 4.23
N ILE A 215 1.91 6.27 4.99
CA ILE A 215 2.58 6.47 6.26
C ILE A 215 4.07 6.44 5.99
N ALA A 216 4.74 7.58 6.14
CA ALA A 216 6.18 7.69 5.98
C ALA A 216 6.89 7.49 7.33
N VAL A 217 7.97 6.72 7.32
CA VAL A 217 8.81 6.50 8.52
C VAL A 217 10.17 7.13 8.27
N ASP A 218 10.43 8.24 8.96
CA ASP A 218 11.65 9.02 8.84
C ASP A 218 12.61 8.70 9.98
N ILE A 219 13.69 8.00 9.63
CA ILE A 219 14.81 7.68 10.53
C ILE A 219 16.10 8.37 10.09
N SER A 220 16.00 9.40 9.24
CA SER A 220 17.15 10.12 8.68
C SER A 220 18.03 10.71 9.77
N SER A 221 19.34 10.72 9.53
CA SER A 221 20.29 11.39 10.40
C SER A 221 20.20 12.89 10.23
N LYS A 222 20.20 13.63 11.34
CA LYS A 222 20.51 15.05 11.30
C LYS A 222 22.02 15.23 11.16
N ALA A 223 22.44 16.34 10.53
CA ALA A 223 23.85 16.69 10.51
C ALA A 223 24.37 16.76 11.95
N SER A 224 25.56 16.19 12.20
CA SER A 224 26.11 16.04 13.56
C SER A 224 26.43 17.38 14.28
N GLY A 225 26.42 18.49 13.53
CA GLY A 225 26.86 19.80 14.04
C GLY A 225 28.38 19.90 14.21
N THR A 226 29.13 18.82 13.97
CA THR A 226 30.59 18.75 14.08
C THR A 226 31.23 18.52 12.73
N ARG A 227 32.45 19.00 12.54
CA ARG A 227 33.23 18.79 11.31
C ARG A 227 33.75 17.35 11.27
N PRO A 228 33.48 16.56 10.22
CA PRO A 228 34.07 15.24 10.05
C PRO A 228 35.57 15.29 9.92
N ALA A 229 36.27 14.28 10.47
CA ALA A 229 37.72 14.24 10.51
C ALA A 229 38.38 13.76 9.20
N ASN A 230 37.66 13.08 8.32
CA ASN A 230 38.20 12.47 7.10
C ASN A 230 37.27 12.67 5.89
N LEU A 231 37.79 12.37 4.68
CA LEU A 231 37.08 12.57 3.42
C LEU A 231 35.77 11.80 3.36
N VAL A 232 35.76 10.54 3.78
CA VAL A 232 34.53 9.69 3.78
C VAL A 232 33.46 10.28 4.68
N GLY A 233 33.85 10.76 5.87
CA GLY A 233 32.95 11.44 6.78
C GLY A 233 32.38 12.74 6.19
N ILE A 234 33.21 13.53 5.48
CA ILE A 234 32.75 14.76 4.80
C ILE A 234 31.71 14.43 3.72
N VAL A 235 31.99 13.42 2.88
CA VAL A 235 31.08 12.97 1.82
C VAL A 235 29.76 12.49 2.43
N ASN A 236 29.83 11.63 3.44
CA ASN A 236 28.62 11.10 4.11
C ASN A 236 27.79 12.20 4.78
N GLN A 237 28.43 13.16 5.43
CA GLN A 237 27.71 14.29 6.01
C GLN A 237 27.09 15.19 4.95
N SER A 238 27.75 15.40 3.81
CA SER A 238 27.20 16.16 2.69
C SER A 238 25.97 15.47 2.12
N ILE A 239 26.03 14.14 1.90
CA ILE A 239 24.88 13.33 1.48
C ILE A 239 23.74 13.43 2.50
N SER A 240 24.05 13.35 3.79
CA SER A 240 23.03 13.47 4.86
C SER A 240 22.35 14.84 4.85
N ILE A 241 23.11 15.93 4.64
CA ILE A 241 22.55 17.30 4.56
C ILE A 241 21.64 17.45 3.34
N MET A 242 22.06 16.96 2.16
CA MET A 242 21.26 16.97 0.94
C MET A 242 20.01 16.10 1.11
N GLY A 243 20.20 14.87 1.63
CA GLY A 243 19.12 13.93 1.87
C GLY A 243 18.08 14.46 2.85
N GLN A 244 18.48 15.23 3.87
CA GLN A 244 17.54 15.86 4.81
C GLN A 244 16.59 16.83 4.08
N LYS A 245 17.10 17.65 3.16
CA LYS A 245 16.27 18.59 2.38
C LYS A 245 15.34 17.86 1.42
N LEU A 246 15.84 16.86 0.71
CA LEU A 246 15.04 16.04 -0.19
C LEU A 246 13.96 15.26 0.59
N GLY A 247 14.34 14.67 1.71
CA GLY A 247 13.42 13.94 2.59
C GLY A 247 12.29 14.82 3.10
N GLN A 248 12.55 16.08 3.47
CA GLN A 248 11.51 17.02 3.87
C GLN A 248 10.47 17.26 2.77
N GLN A 249 10.92 17.34 1.52
CA GLN A 249 10.01 17.50 0.37
C GLN A 249 9.17 16.23 0.12
N GLU A 250 9.76 15.04 0.27
CA GLU A 250 9.04 13.77 0.16
C GLU A 250 8.02 13.61 1.29
N LEU A 251 8.45 13.87 2.53
CA LEU A 251 7.60 13.75 3.73
C LEU A 251 6.38 14.66 3.70
N ALA A 252 6.47 15.83 3.05
CA ALA A 252 5.34 16.75 2.88
C ALA A 252 4.20 16.15 2.03
N ARG A 253 4.47 15.07 1.27
CA ARG A 253 3.48 14.37 0.44
C ARG A 253 2.88 13.13 1.11
N ALA A 254 3.32 12.80 2.32
CA ALA A 254 2.74 11.71 3.12
C ALA A 254 1.56 12.23 3.97
N GLU A 255 0.54 11.39 4.19
CA GLU A 255 -0.56 11.74 5.08
C GLU A 255 -0.14 11.76 6.55
N VAL A 256 0.75 10.83 6.92
CA VAL A 256 1.29 10.78 8.29
C VAL A 256 2.79 10.49 8.23
N VAL A 257 3.55 11.19 9.07
CA VAL A 257 4.98 10.97 9.23
C VAL A 257 5.26 10.48 10.65
N ILE A 258 5.87 9.30 10.76
CA ILE A 258 6.35 8.72 12.01
C ILE A 258 7.84 9.01 12.12
N ARG A 259 8.28 9.59 13.24
CA ARG A 259 9.69 9.93 13.51
C ARG A 259 10.16 9.27 14.79
N PRO A 260 10.70 8.03 14.73
CA PRO A 260 11.35 7.40 15.87
C PRO A 260 12.51 8.26 16.41
N GLN A 261 12.66 8.31 17.72
CA GLN A 261 13.76 9.05 18.37
C GLN A 261 15.04 8.21 18.38
N VAL A 262 15.73 8.18 17.24
CA VAL A 262 16.93 7.35 17.00
C VAL A 262 18.17 8.18 16.64
N ASN A 263 18.17 9.48 16.97
CA ASN A 263 19.28 10.36 16.61
C ASN A 263 20.61 9.97 17.27
N GLU A 264 20.55 9.38 18.47
CA GLU A 264 21.72 8.94 19.25
C GLU A 264 22.31 7.61 18.74
N ILE A 265 21.63 6.94 17.79
CA ILE A 265 22.11 5.69 17.20
C ILE A 265 22.95 6.01 15.98
N GLY A 266 24.23 5.67 16.03
CA GLY A 266 25.14 5.79 14.91
C GLY A 266 24.84 4.80 13.80
N PRO A 267 25.36 5.03 12.59
CA PRO A 267 25.07 4.18 11.43
C PRO A 267 25.60 2.73 11.56
N SER A 268 26.57 2.51 12.45
CA SER A 268 27.19 1.20 12.70
C SER A 268 26.82 0.60 14.07
N ASP A 269 25.94 1.22 14.84
CA ASP A 269 25.61 0.80 16.21
C ASP A 269 24.52 -0.29 16.19
N PHE A 270 24.84 -1.43 15.61
CA PHE A 270 23.91 -2.57 15.51
C PHE A 270 23.58 -3.22 16.87
N ASP A 271 24.36 -2.98 17.90
CA ASP A 271 24.08 -3.35 19.29
C ASP A 271 22.89 -2.56 19.86
N GLN A 272 22.61 -1.36 19.35
CA GLN A 272 21.46 -0.52 19.73
C GLN A 272 20.12 -0.95 19.12
N ARG A 273 20.07 -2.11 18.43
CA ARG A 273 18.88 -2.60 17.71
C ARG A 273 17.63 -2.65 18.58
N ASN A 274 17.76 -3.08 19.83
CA ASN A 274 16.61 -3.15 20.75
C ASN A 274 16.07 -1.75 21.07
N ASN A 275 16.95 -0.78 21.34
CA ASN A 275 16.57 0.61 21.60
C ASN A 275 15.91 1.24 20.37
N ALA A 276 16.40 0.94 19.16
CA ALA A 276 15.79 1.40 17.92
C ALA A 276 14.36 0.83 17.74
N ILE A 277 14.17 -0.47 17.97
CA ILE A 277 12.84 -1.11 17.90
C ILE A 277 11.87 -0.45 18.87
N ILE A 278 12.27 -0.25 20.13
CA ILE A 278 11.43 0.40 21.16
C ILE A 278 11.08 1.85 20.73
N ALA A 279 12.05 2.62 20.22
CA ALA A 279 11.80 3.96 19.72
C ALA A 279 10.78 3.96 18.55
N GLY A 280 10.85 2.95 17.67
CA GLY A 280 9.88 2.74 16.62
C GLY A 280 8.47 2.46 17.14
N GLU A 281 8.35 1.58 18.14
CA GLU A 281 7.08 1.27 18.81
C GLU A 281 6.43 2.51 19.42
N GLN A 282 7.20 3.28 20.18
CA GLN A 282 6.72 4.49 20.82
C GLN A 282 6.26 5.54 19.81
N ALA A 283 7.05 5.76 18.75
CA ALA A 283 6.71 6.73 17.71
C ALA A 283 5.44 6.33 16.93
N ALA A 284 5.27 5.04 16.63
CA ALA A 284 4.08 4.53 15.97
C ALA A 284 2.83 4.70 16.84
N LEU A 285 2.90 4.35 18.13
CA LEU A 285 1.80 4.56 19.07
C LEU A 285 1.39 6.03 19.16
N ALA A 286 2.36 6.95 19.25
CA ALA A 286 2.10 8.38 19.27
C ALA A 286 1.42 8.89 17.99
N ALA A 287 1.67 8.26 16.83
CA ALA A 287 1.07 8.61 15.55
C ALA A 287 -0.32 8.01 15.31
N MET A 288 -0.74 7.01 16.09
CA MET A 288 -2.02 6.29 15.87
C MET A 288 -3.26 7.18 15.80
N PRO A 289 -3.43 8.23 16.65
CA PRO A 289 -4.58 9.12 16.53
C PRO A 289 -4.64 9.80 15.16
N ALA A 290 -3.52 10.31 14.65
CA ALA A 290 -3.44 10.97 13.35
C ALA A 290 -3.71 9.98 12.20
N ILE A 291 -3.18 8.77 12.29
CA ILE A 291 -3.41 7.71 11.28
C ILE A 291 -4.91 7.36 11.23
N ARG A 292 -5.54 7.13 12.38
CA ARG A 292 -6.97 6.80 12.43
C ARG A 292 -7.85 7.92 11.89
N ALA A 293 -7.56 9.17 12.27
CA ALA A 293 -8.29 10.34 11.78
C ALA A 293 -8.16 10.49 10.26
N GLY A 294 -6.93 10.41 9.71
CA GLY A 294 -6.70 10.51 8.27
C GLY A 294 -7.36 9.37 7.47
N LEU A 295 -7.28 8.14 7.96
CA LEU A 295 -7.97 7.00 7.32
C LEU A 295 -9.49 7.15 7.35
N GLN A 296 -10.06 7.64 8.44
CA GLN A 296 -11.50 7.90 8.56
C GLN A 296 -11.94 9.00 7.60
N GLN A 297 -11.18 10.09 7.52
CA GLN A 297 -11.45 11.19 6.59
C GLN A 297 -11.44 10.68 5.15
N LEU A 298 -10.39 9.99 4.72
CA LEU A 298 -10.29 9.47 3.36
C LEU A 298 -11.41 8.48 3.01
N ARG A 299 -11.81 7.63 3.97
CA ARG A 299 -12.94 6.71 3.79
C ARG A 299 -14.27 7.46 3.63
N SER A 300 -14.49 8.52 4.42
CA SER A 300 -15.72 9.33 4.33
C SER A 300 -15.79 10.11 3.01
N GLU A 301 -14.68 10.67 2.54
CA GLU A 301 -14.58 11.36 1.26
C GLU A 301 -14.89 10.41 0.09
N ARG A 302 -14.33 9.20 0.11
CA ARG A 302 -14.61 8.16 -0.91
C ARG A 302 -16.05 7.70 -0.89
N ALA A 303 -16.63 7.51 0.29
CA ALA A 303 -18.04 7.15 0.42
C ALA A 303 -18.95 8.25 -0.15
N ALA A 304 -18.69 9.51 0.18
CA ALA A 304 -19.44 10.65 -0.35
C ALA A 304 -19.29 10.77 -1.89
N ALA A 305 -18.07 10.60 -2.42
CA ALA A 305 -17.83 10.61 -3.86
C ALA A 305 -18.54 9.45 -4.58
N SER A 306 -18.54 8.25 -4.00
CA SER A 306 -19.26 7.08 -4.53
C SER A 306 -20.77 7.33 -4.55
N ALA A 307 -21.33 7.84 -3.46
CA ALA A 307 -22.76 8.18 -3.37
C ALA A 307 -23.16 9.25 -4.40
N ALA A 308 -22.33 10.28 -4.58
CA ALA A 308 -22.57 11.33 -5.59
C ALA A 308 -22.55 10.76 -7.01
N ARG A 309 -21.58 9.89 -7.33
CA ARG A 309 -21.51 9.21 -8.63
C ARG A 309 -22.72 8.32 -8.88
N ALA A 310 -23.15 7.54 -7.88
CA ALA A 310 -24.35 6.71 -7.97
C ALA A 310 -25.61 7.54 -8.20
N LYS A 311 -25.77 8.67 -7.49
CA LYS A 311 -26.90 9.60 -7.67
C LYS A 311 -26.90 10.20 -9.10
N ALA A 312 -25.75 10.59 -9.60
CA ALA A 312 -25.61 11.13 -10.96
C ALA A 312 -25.92 10.06 -12.03
N ALA A 313 -25.45 8.82 -11.84
CA ALA A 313 -25.75 7.70 -12.73
C ALA A 313 -27.25 7.37 -12.76
N ALA A 314 -27.89 7.33 -11.58
CA ALA A 314 -29.33 7.12 -11.46
C ALA A 314 -30.16 8.23 -12.13
N ALA A 315 -29.73 9.48 -11.99
CA ALA A 315 -30.37 10.63 -12.67
C ALA A 315 -30.27 10.52 -14.19
N ARG A 316 -29.07 10.17 -14.72
CA ARG A 316 -28.87 9.92 -16.16
C ARG A 316 -29.71 8.77 -16.68
N ALA A 317 -29.79 7.67 -15.93
CA ALA A 317 -30.63 6.53 -16.31
C ALA A 317 -32.11 6.88 -16.34
N ARG A 318 -32.60 7.66 -15.37
CA ARG A 318 -33.98 8.18 -15.36
C ARG A 318 -34.28 9.07 -16.55
N ALA A 319 -33.41 10.04 -16.84
CA ALA A 319 -33.55 10.95 -17.97
C ALA A 319 -33.55 10.18 -19.32
N LYS A 320 -32.68 9.17 -19.45
CA LYS A 320 -32.67 8.29 -20.63
C LYS A 320 -33.97 7.51 -20.77
N ALA A 321 -34.46 6.90 -19.71
CA ALA A 321 -35.70 6.12 -19.71
C ALA A 321 -36.94 7.01 -19.97
N GLU A 322 -36.92 8.26 -19.52
CA GLU A 322 -37.98 9.22 -19.82
C GLU A 322 -37.96 9.64 -21.28
N CYS A 323 -36.80 9.95 -21.83
CA CYS A 323 -36.62 10.24 -23.26
C CYS A 323 -37.05 9.06 -24.15
N GLU A 324 -36.69 7.80 -23.79
CA GLU A 324 -37.14 6.62 -24.52
C GLU A 324 -38.65 6.45 -24.49
N ARG A 325 -39.31 6.65 -23.33
CA ARG A 325 -40.77 6.64 -23.21
C ARG A 325 -41.46 7.72 -24.03
N GLU A 326 -40.89 8.93 -24.09
CA GLU A 326 -41.42 9.99 -24.92
C GLU A 326 -41.30 9.66 -26.42
N LYS A 327 -40.18 9.03 -26.83
CA LYS A 327 -40.01 8.53 -28.19
C LYS A 327 -41.02 7.46 -28.57
N GLU A 328 -41.26 6.49 -27.68
CA GLU A 328 -42.27 5.45 -27.92
C GLU A 328 -43.65 6.07 -28.06
N LYS A 329 -44.04 7.02 -27.21
CA LYS A 329 -45.30 7.75 -27.35
C LYS A 329 -45.36 8.51 -28.67
N ALA A 330 -44.32 9.24 -29.06
CA ALA A 330 -44.25 9.99 -30.31
C ALA A 330 -44.30 9.06 -31.52
N ALA A 331 -43.67 7.88 -31.49
CA ALA A 331 -43.73 6.87 -32.53
C ALA A 331 -45.14 6.31 -32.70
N GLY A 332 -45.85 6.02 -31.59
CA GLY A 332 -47.24 5.60 -31.60
C GLY A 332 -48.17 6.60 -32.26
N TRP A 333 -48.01 7.90 -31.98
CA TRP A 333 -48.79 8.99 -32.62
C TRP A 333 -48.43 9.20 -34.10
N ARG A 334 -47.12 9.02 -34.49
CA ARG A 334 -46.69 9.13 -35.92
C ARG A 334 -47.23 8.00 -36.80
N GLY A 335 -47.30 6.79 -36.24
CA GLY A 335 -47.95 5.66 -36.95
C GLY A 335 -49.40 5.95 -37.34
N LEU A 336 -50.12 6.76 -36.56
CA LEU A 336 -51.47 7.23 -36.83
C LEU A 336 -51.54 8.37 -37.88
N LEU A 337 -50.47 9.22 -37.98
CA LEU A 337 -50.51 10.44 -38.77
C LEU A 337 -49.66 10.44 -40.09
N ARG A 338 -48.97 9.32 -40.40
CA ARG A 338 -48.12 9.16 -41.62
C ARG A 338 -47.15 10.33 -41.90
N ARG A 339 -46.41 10.79 -40.88
CA ARG A 339 -45.38 11.86 -41.05
C ARG A 339 -43.99 11.29 -40.76
N ASP A 340 -43.08 11.43 -41.73
CA ASP A 340 -41.65 11.11 -41.60
C ASP A 340 -40.89 12.35 -41.07
N GLU A 341 -40.65 12.45 -39.77
CA GLU A 341 -39.74 13.38 -39.17
C GLU A 341 -38.55 12.66 -38.51
N PRO A 342 -37.34 13.27 -38.48
CA PRO A 342 -36.14 12.65 -37.95
C PRO A 342 -36.30 12.28 -36.46
N GLN A 343 -35.82 11.09 -36.09
CA GLN A 343 -35.83 10.62 -34.70
C GLN A 343 -34.81 11.37 -33.82
N ALA A 344 -35.25 12.01 -32.78
CA ALA A 344 -34.37 12.57 -31.77
C ALA A 344 -33.53 11.46 -31.11
N THR A 345 -32.22 11.66 -30.93
CA THR A 345 -31.34 10.73 -30.22
C THR A 345 -31.34 11.02 -28.71
N CYS A 346 -31.53 9.98 -27.86
CA CYS A 346 -31.38 10.10 -26.41
C CYS A 346 -29.90 9.84 -26.08
N GLY A 347 -29.10 10.91 -25.90
CA GLY A 347 -27.68 10.86 -25.58
C GLY A 347 -27.38 10.42 -24.15
#